data_78ff74ac99656a7bd8140825cafbbe1e
#
_entry.id   78ff74ac99656a7bd8140825cafbbe1e
#
_cell.length_a   1.000
_cell.length_b   1.000
_cell.length_c   1.000
_cell.angle_alpha   90.00
_cell.angle_beta   90.00
_cell.angle_gamma   90.00
#
_symmetry.space_group_name_H-M   'P 1'
#
loop_
_entity.id
_entity.type
_entity.pdbx_description
1 polymer ?
#
loop_
_entity_poly.entity_id
_entity_poly.type
_entity_poly.pdbx_seq_one_letter_code
_entity_poly.pdbx_strand_id
1 'polypeptide(L)'
;SPVYNGSVRFDDFKVAADSLFFQTMGIEVLSGDPVRELQQKDVIFLSKDLADKMFGGENPIGKIISFNKEIELTVKGTYAALPENCTMRPKAVISLPSIWSRRIGNYSWNGGDSWKEYIRLKQDIDLDELNKRIDMVVQQHIPRSDKFGITVMAKPVRDTYRGYDEVKRMRNIMLILGISILFITTLNYVLISISSLSRRAKSIGVHKCSGAGTGTVFGMFMWETGIIILLSLFLMVFLMFNFREFVEDTTAAKLESLFAVERIWVPFGVTAVLFLIGGVLPGRIFSKIPVTQVFRRYTEGKKGWKRPLLFIQFAGVAFICGLMCVVMLQYHYVINKDPGYNPERVVIGINNAPDAEARLAARHFYEGLPYVG
;
A
#
# COMPACT_ATOMS: atom_id res chain seq x y z
N SER A 1 -20.83 3.04 11.24
CA SER A 1 -21.71 3.99 11.94
C SER A 1 -20.89 5.07 12.63
N PRO A 2 -21.32 6.32 12.62
CA PRO A 2 -20.59 7.45 13.20
C PRO A 2 -20.63 7.46 14.74
N VAL A 3 -19.62 8.13 15.33
CA VAL A 3 -19.60 8.50 16.76
C VAL A 3 -19.77 10.01 16.86
N TYR A 4 -20.46 10.48 17.89
CA TYR A 4 -20.73 11.89 18.10
C TYR A 4 -20.21 12.34 19.46
N ASN A 5 -19.56 13.50 19.48
CA ASN A 5 -19.30 14.25 20.70
C ASN A 5 -20.17 15.52 20.66
N GLY A 6 -21.28 15.52 21.38
CA GLY A 6 -22.30 16.54 21.20
C GLY A 6 -22.86 16.53 19.79
N SER A 7 -22.76 17.65 19.07
CA SER A 7 -23.20 17.81 17.67
C SER A 7 -22.15 17.39 16.63
N VAL A 8 -20.90 17.20 17.03
CA VAL A 8 -19.79 16.92 16.11
C VAL A 8 -19.75 15.43 15.76
N ARG A 9 -19.74 15.13 14.46
CA ARG A 9 -19.73 13.76 13.90
C ARG A 9 -18.31 13.32 13.55
N PHE A 10 -17.98 12.07 13.90
CA PHE A 10 -16.72 11.40 13.59
C PHE A 10 -17.00 10.08 12.89
N ASP A 11 -16.58 9.97 11.64
CA ASP A 11 -16.79 8.78 10.78
C ASP A 11 -15.60 7.80 10.77
N ASP A 12 -14.68 7.94 11.69
CA ASP A 12 -13.49 7.12 11.77
C ASP A 12 -13.82 5.61 11.91
N PHE A 13 -12.90 4.75 11.45
CA PHE A 13 -13.07 3.29 11.50
C PHE A 13 -13.10 2.77 12.95
N LYS A 14 -14.11 1.99 13.27
CA LYS A 14 -14.37 1.42 14.60
C LYS A 14 -14.57 -0.08 14.51
N VAL A 15 -14.25 -0.77 15.59
CA VAL A 15 -14.53 -2.20 15.76
C VAL A 15 -15.23 -2.44 17.09
N ALA A 16 -16.06 -3.46 17.13
CA ALA A 16 -16.49 -4.05 18.39
C ALA A 16 -15.56 -5.24 18.70
N ALA A 17 -15.04 -5.29 19.91
CA ALA A 17 -14.09 -6.32 20.28
C ALA A 17 -14.29 -6.78 21.72
N ASP A 18 -13.76 -7.96 22.00
CA ASP A 18 -13.72 -8.55 23.32
C ASP A 18 -12.62 -7.93 24.22
N SER A 19 -12.59 -8.34 25.45
CA SER A 19 -11.63 -7.85 26.45
C SER A 19 -10.17 -8.22 26.18
N LEU A 20 -9.91 -9.23 25.35
CA LEU A 20 -8.57 -9.71 25.00
C LEU A 20 -8.00 -9.08 23.74
N PHE A 21 -8.78 -8.26 23.04
CA PHE A 21 -8.40 -7.67 21.76
C PHE A 21 -7.04 -6.98 21.79
N PHE A 22 -6.83 -6.06 22.72
CA PHE A 22 -5.57 -5.32 22.83
C PHE A 22 -4.38 -6.22 23.12
N GLN A 23 -4.57 -7.19 23.99
CA GLN A 23 -3.53 -8.15 24.37
C GLN A 23 -3.20 -9.10 23.20
N THR A 24 -4.23 -9.59 22.50
CA THR A 24 -4.06 -10.48 21.33
C THR A 24 -3.34 -9.77 20.19
N MET A 25 -3.72 -8.53 19.91
CA MET A 25 -3.14 -7.73 18.84
C MET A 25 -1.81 -7.05 19.21
N GLY A 26 -1.44 -7.05 20.50
CA GLY A 26 -0.23 -6.38 20.98
C GLY A 26 -0.31 -4.85 20.88
N ILE A 27 -1.51 -4.28 20.99
CA ILE A 27 -1.73 -2.83 20.95
C ILE A 27 -1.45 -2.25 22.32
N GLU A 28 -0.61 -1.21 22.38
CA GLU A 28 -0.26 -0.52 23.60
C GLU A 28 -1.45 0.30 24.13
N VAL A 29 -1.88 0.00 25.36
CA VAL A 29 -2.92 0.75 26.06
C VAL A 29 -2.25 1.84 26.88
N LEU A 30 -2.66 3.08 26.65
CA LEU A 30 -2.09 4.26 27.32
C LEU A 30 -2.79 4.57 28.65
N SER A 31 -4.10 4.28 28.72
CA SER A 31 -4.89 4.47 29.93
C SER A 31 -6.09 3.53 29.96
N GLY A 32 -6.55 3.16 31.16
CA GLY A 32 -7.65 2.23 31.38
C GLY A 32 -7.20 0.77 31.42
N ASP A 33 -8.12 -0.13 31.83
CA ASP A 33 -7.91 -1.57 31.84
C ASP A 33 -8.88 -2.25 30.88
N PRO A 34 -8.46 -2.55 29.63
CA PRO A 34 -9.34 -3.12 28.63
C PRO A 34 -9.84 -4.53 29.02
N VAL A 35 -9.06 -5.31 29.77
CA VAL A 35 -9.46 -6.66 30.16
C VAL A 35 -10.68 -6.64 31.07
N ARG A 36 -10.75 -5.67 31.95
CA ARG A 36 -11.87 -5.47 32.87
C ARG A 36 -13.01 -4.68 32.25
N GLU A 37 -12.68 -3.55 31.59
CA GLU A 37 -13.68 -2.57 31.14
C GLU A 37 -14.46 -3.06 29.92
N LEU A 38 -13.80 -3.72 28.95
CA LEU A 38 -14.48 -4.23 27.74
C LEU A 38 -15.41 -5.44 27.99
N GLN A 39 -15.41 -6.00 29.22
CA GLN A 39 -16.42 -6.97 29.63
C GLN A 39 -17.76 -6.30 30.01
N GLN A 40 -17.75 -4.99 30.21
CA GLN A 40 -18.93 -4.22 30.56
C GLN A 40 -19.63 -3.69 29.32
N LYS A 41 -20.92 -3.37 29.46
CA LYS A 41 -21.70 -2.70 28.41
C LYS A 41 -21.40 -1.22 28.38
N ASP A 42 -21.63 -0.62 27.23
CA ASP A 42 -21.59 0.82 27.00
C ASP A 42 -20.22 1.47 27.28
N VAL A 43 -19.18 0.71 26.92
CA VAL A 43 -17.78 1.10 27.07
C VAL A 43 -17.12 1.26 25.72
N ILE A 44 -16.27 2.29 25.60
CA ILE A 44 -15.44 2.54 24.42
C ILE A 44 -14.01 2.93 24.82
N PHE A 45 -13.05 2.45 24.05
CA PHE A 45 -11.66 2.87 24.07
C PHE A 45 -11.37 3.67 22.81
N LEU A 46 -10.64 4.77 22.92
CA LEU A 46 -10.28 5.65 21.81
C LEU A 46 -8.79 5.59 21.52
N SER A 47 -8.43 5.64 20.25
CA SER A 47 -7.03 5.90 19.90
C SER A 47 -6.67 7.33 20.34
N LYS A 48 -5.40 7.54 20.69
CA LYS A 48 -4.95 8.84 21.21
C LYS A 48 -5.26 9.98 20.25
N ASP A 49 -5.00 9.80 18.98
CA ASP A 49 -5.25 10.80 17.94
C ASP A 49 -6.75 11.14 17.78
N LEU A 50 -7.65 10.17 17.91
CA LEU A 50 -9.09 10.44 17.93
C LEU A 50 -9.52 11.13 19.20
N ALA A 51 -8.98 10.71 20.35
CA ALA A 51 -9.28 11.35 21.63
C ALA A 51 -8.84 12.82 21.64
N ASP A 52 -7.64 13.11 21.15
CA ASP A 52 -7.12 14.48 21.03
C ASP A 52 -7.98 15.32 20.06
N LYS A 53 -8.41 14.74 18.95
CA LYS A 53 -9.29 15.39 17.97
C LYS A 53 -10.69 15.68 18.55
N MET A 54 -11.23 14.76 19.37
CA MET A 54 -12.57 14.89 19.95
C MET A 54 -12.63 15.83 21.14
N PHE A 55 -11.57 15.87 21.95
CA PHE A 55 -11.57 16.55 23.26
C PHE A 55 -10.50 17.64 23.38
N GLY A 56 -9.75 17.93 22.29
CA GLY A 56 -8.78 19.04 22.29
C GLY A 56 -7.61 18.86 23.28
N GLY A 57 -7.25 17.60 23.61
CA GLY A 57 -6.18 17.27 24.55
C GLY A 57 -6.64 17.17 26.02
N GLU A 58 -7.91 17.41 26.33
CA GLU A 58 -8.47 17.14 27.65
C GLU A 58 -8.54 15.63 27.92
N ASN A 59 -8.53 15.26 29.23
CA ASN A 59 -8.71 13.87 29.61
C ASN A 59 -10.08 13.31 29.13
N PRO A 60 -10.10 12.32 28.24
CA PRO A 60 -11.33 11.77 27.69
C PRO A 60 -12.03 10.78 28.63
N ILE A 61 -11.33 10.26 29.67
CA ILE A 61 -11.85 9.19 30.53
C ILE A 61 -13.08 9.66 31.32
N GLY A 62 -14.13 8.87 31.29
CA GLY A 62 -15.39 9.15 31.95
C GLY A 62 -16.34 10.03 31.13
N LYS A 63 -15.89 10.62 30.02
CA LYS A 63 -16.77 11.39 29.12
C LYS A 63 -17.71 10.45 28.36
N ILE A 64 -18.91 10.92 28.08
CA ILE A 64 -19.92 10.16 27.33
C ILE A 64 -19.93 10.64 25.87
N ILE A 65 -19.91 9.68 24.97
CA ILE A 65 -20.04 9.93 23.53
C ILE A 65 -21.18 9.07 22.97
N SER A 66 -21.81 9.53 21.92
CA SER A 66 -22.94 8.82 21.33
C SER A 66 -22.49 8.06 20.08
N PHE A 67 -22.82 6.79 20.02
CA PHE A 67 -22.67 5.96 18.83
C PHE A 67 -24.00 5.93 18.10
N ASN A 68 -23.98 6.39 16.84
CA ASN A 68 -25.16 6.46 15.97
C ASN A 68 -26.30 7.37 16.49
N LYS A 69 -26.05 8.24 17.45
CA LYS A 69 -27.03 9.03 18.21
C LYS A 69 -28.04 8.22 19.05
N GLU A 70 -27.84 6.91 19.17
CA GLU A 70 -28.77 6.00 19.86
C GLU A 70 -28.14 5.36 21.09
N ILE A 71 -26.82 5.16 21.05
CA ILE A 71 -26.11 4.41 22.08
C ILE A 71 -25.12 5.35 22.75
N GLU A 72 -25.30 5.59 24.02
CA GLU A 72 -24.34 6.31 24.85
C GLU A 72 -23.23 5.35 25.29
N LEU A 73 -22.00 5.75 25.06
CA LEU A 73 -20.80 4.99 25.40
C LEU A 73 -19.91 5.84 26.29
N THR A 74 -19.44 5.25 27.39
CA THR A 74 -18.49 5.90 28.30
C THR A 74 -17.08 5.58 27.88
N VAL A 75 -16.25 6.61 27.71
CA VAL A 75 -14.82 6.43 27.43
C VAL A 75 -14.13 5.91 28.69
N LYS A 76 -13.56 4.72 28.63
CA LYS A 76 -12.89 4.06 29.74
C LYS A 76 -11.38 3.96 29.56
N GLY A 77 -10.87 4.27 28.39
CA GLY A 77 -9.43 4.25 28.16
C GLY A 77 -9.02 4.77 26.81
N THR A 78 -7.71 4.91 26.65
CA THR A 78 -7.07 5.30 25.38
C THR A 78 -5.93 4.34 25.06
N TYR A 79 -5.63 4.23 23.78
CA TYR A 79 -4.54 3.39 23.27
C TYR A 79 -3.70 4.12 22.21
N ALA A 80 -2.49 3.64 21.99
CA ALA A 80 -1.58 4.21 21.02
C ALA A 80 -2.16 4.16 19.60
N ALA A 81 -2.01 5.23 18.84
CA ALA A 81 -2.44 5.27 17.45
C ALA A 81 -1.68 4.21 16.64
N LEU A 82 -2.41 3.41 15.87
CA LEU A 82 -1.81 2.40 15.02
C LEU A 82 -1.17 3.04 13.78
N PRO A 83 -0.03 2.51 13.32
CA PRO A 83 0.69 3.05 12.18
C PRO A 83 -0.12 2.89 10.88
N GLU A 84 0.15 3.77 9.91
CA GLU A 84 -0.62 3.83 8.65
C GLU A 84 -0.50 2.59 7.77
N ASN A 85 0.56 1.82 7.93
CA ASN A 85 0.78 0.56 7.23
C ASN A 85 0.02 -0.64 7.84
N CYS A 86 -0.83 -0.40 8.83
CA CYS A 86 -1.69 -1.42 9.42
C CYS A 86 -3.01 -1.48 8.66
N THR A 87 -3.43 -2.67 8.22
CA THR A 87 -4.71 -2.87 7.50
C THR A 87 -5.93 -2.74 8.41
N MET A 88 -5.76 -3.01 9.70
CA MET A 88 -6.79 -2.85 10.71
C MET A 88 -6.35 -1.75 11.68
N ARG A 89 -6.84 -0.53 11.45
CA ARG A 89 -6.55 0.66 12.27
C ARG A 89 -7.81 1.22 12.89
N PRO A 90 -8.44 0.52 13.82
CA PRO A 90 -9.59 1.12 14.52
C PRO A 90 -9.12 2.37 15.26
N LYS A 91 -9.91 3.42 15.16
CA LYS A 91 -9.75 4.64 15.93
C LYS A 91 -10.54 4.57 17.23
N ALA A 92 -11.51 3.65 17.30
CA ALA A 92 -12.27 3.35 18.50
C ALA A 92 -12.58 1.87 18.59
N VAL A 93 -12.56 1.34 19.81
CA VAL A 93 -12.91 -0.04 20.15
C VAL A 93 -14.07 -0.02 21.12
N ILE A 94 -15.22 -0.54 20.68
CA ILE A 94 -16.45 -0.64 21.48
C ILE A 94 -16.47 -2.01 22.11
N SER A 95 -16.96 -2.08 23.35
CA SER A 95 -17.10 -3.36 24.03
C SER A 95 -18.09 -4.27 23.30
N LEU A 96 -17.72 -5.52 23.08
CA LEU A 96 -18.55 -6.51 22.40
C LEU A 96 -19.90 -6.74 23.10
N PRO A 97 -19.99 -6.78 24.45
CA PRO A 97 -21.27 -6.83 25.18
C PRO A 97 -22.24 -5.69 24.85
N SER A 98 -21.75 -4.50 24.48
CA SER A 98 -22.62 -3.38 24.06
C SER A 98 -23.39 -3.70 22.79
N ILE A 99 -22.75 -4.39 21.86
CA ILE A 99 -23.33 -4.78 20.57
C ILE A 99 -24.24 -5.99 20.73
N TRP A 100 -23.81 -6.99 21.51
CA TRP A 100 -24.57 -8.20 21.74
C TRP A 100 -25.89 -7.97 22.49
N SER A 101 -25.86 -7.11 23.52
CA SER A 101 -27.09 -6.80 24.29
C SER A 101 -28.17 -6.14 23.46
N ARG A 102 -27.82 -5.52 22.34
CA ARG A 102 -28.74 -4.84 21.41
C ARG A 102 -29.10 -5.69 20.20
N ARG A 103 -28.65 -6.95 20.18
CA ARG A 103 -28.85 -7.90 19.06
C ARG A 103 -28.38 -7.35 17.70
N ILE A 104 -27.34 -6.52 17.73
CA ILE A 104 -26.71 -6.01 16.51
C ILE A 104 -25.75 -7.08 16.00
N GLY A 105 -26.14 -7.79 14.96
CA GLY A 105 -25.39 -8.91 14.39
C GLY A 105 -25.94 -10.29 14.74
N ASN A 106 -25.51 -11.30 14.01
CA ASN A 106 -25.89 -12.69 14.20
C ASN A 106 -24.75 -13.45 14.87
N TYR A 107 -25.03 -14.14 15.98
CA TYR A 107 -24.04 -14.86 16.82
C TYR A 107 -24.27 -16.38 16.81
N SER A 108 -25.04 -16.88 15.85
CA SER A 108 -25.28 -18.32 15.74
C SER A 108 -24.25 -18.94 14.79
N TRP A 109 -24.08 -20.24 14.89
CA TRP A 109 -23.30 -21.02 13.93
C TRP A 109 -23.81 -20.91 12.47
N ASN A 110 -25.06 -20.55 12.29
CA ASN A 110 -25.71 -20.42 10.99
C ASN A 110 -25.65 -18.99 10.39
N GLY A 111 -24.80 -18.14 10.91
CA GLY A 111 -24.63 -16.78 10.42
C GLY A 111 -23.46 -16.09 11.09
N GLY A 112 -23.08 -14.93 10.61
CA GLY A 112 -22.01 -14.14 11.23
C GLY A 112 -20.74 -14.03 10.40
N ASP A 113 -20.87 -14.00 9.10
CA ASP A 113 -19.78 -13.74 8.14
C ASP A 113 -19.10 -12.37 8.34
N SER A 114 -19.71 -11.50 9.14
CA SER A 114 -19.15 -10.20 9.54
C SER A 114 -18.13 -10.27 10.70
N TRP A 115 -17.99 -11.41 11.36
CA TRP A 115 -17.08 -11.58 12.47
C TRP A 115 -15.72 -12.10 12.04
N LYS A 116 -14.67 -11.52 12.63
CA LYS A 116 -13.29 -11.96 12.45
C LYS A 116 -12.72 -12.37 13.79
N GLU A 117 -12.23 -13.57 13.86
CA GLU A 117 -11.59 -14.10 15.06
C GLU A 117 -10.07 -14.03 14.91
N TYR A 118 -9.41 -13.50 15.93
CA TYR A 118 -7.96 -13.40 16.01
C TYR A 118 -7.51 -14.22 17.22
N ILE A 119 -6.64 -15.19 16.97
CA ILE A 119 -6.08 -16.03 18.04
C ILE A 119 -4.57 -15.81 18.13
N ARG A 120 -4.07 -15.73 19.35
CA ARG A 120 -2.63 -15.70 19.61
C ARG A 120 -2.19 -17.09 20.07
N LEU A 121 -1.33 -17.70 19.27
CA LEU A 121 -0.79 -19.02 19.61
C LEU A 121 0.27 -18.88 20.72
N LYS A 122 0.26 -19.81 21.68
CA LYS A 122 1.23 -19.85 22.79
C LYS A 122 2.59 -20.38 22.36
N GLN A 123 2.61 -21.16 21.31
CA GLN A 123 3.81 -21.77 20.71
C GLN A 123 3.61 -21.95 19.23
N ASP A 124 4.68 -22.20 18.50
CA ASP A 124 4.59 -22.58 17.10
C ASP A 124 3.84 -23.90 16.98
N ILE A 125 2.80 -23.90 16.18
CA ILE A 125 1.99 -25.08 15.85
C ILE A 125 1.88 -25.18 14.34
N ASP A 126 1.82 -26.41 13.84
CA ASP A 126 1.53 -26.64 12.44
C ASP A 126 0.10 -26.14 12.11
N LEU A 127 0.04 -25.21 11.16
CA LEU A 127 -1.23 -24.60 10.74
C LEU A 127 -2.17 -25.62 10.10
N ASP A 128 -1.65 -26.66 9.46
CA ASP A 128 -2.46 -27.71 8.86
C ASP A 128 -3.13 -28.55 9.95
N GLU A 129 -2.42 -28.85 11.03
CA GLU A 129 -2.98 -29.52 12.18
C GLU A 129 -4.02 -28.67 12.90
N LEU A 130 -3.74 -27.38 13.09
CA LEU A 130 -4.71 -26.43 13.65
C LEU A 130 -5.98 -26.36 12.81
N ASN A 131 -5.85 -26.24 11.50
CA ASN A 131 -6.98 -26.16 10.58
C ASN A 131 -7.81 -27.45 10.55
N LYS A 132 -7.19 -28.62 10.66
CA LYS A 132 -7.90 -29.88 10.83
C LYS A 132 -8.74 -29.89 12.11
N ARG A 133 -8.20 -29.41 13.23
CA ARG A 133 -8.93 -29.31 14.49
C ARG A 133 -10.08 -28.31 14.41
N ILE A 134 -9.88 -27.16 13.78
CA ILE A 134 -10.94 -26.17 13.52
C ILE A 134 -12.04 -26.79 12.67
N ASP A 135 -11.67 -27.48 11.56
CA ASP A 135 -12.66 -28.11 10.68
C ASP A 135 -13.48 -29.18 11.43
N MET A 136 -12.88 -30.00 12.29
CA MET A 136 -13.59 -30.94 13.12
C MET A 136 -14.66 -30.27 14.01
N VAL A 137 -14.32 -29.17 14.66
CA VAL A 137 -15.27 -28.42 15.50
C VAL A 137 -16.38 -27.81 14.65
N VAL A 138 -16.05 -27.24 13.50
CA VAL A 138 -17.05 -26.67 12.58
C VAL A 138 -18.01 -27.75 12.10
N GLN A 139 -17.51 -28.93 11.72
CA GLN A 139 -18.34 -30.04 11.25
C GLN A 139 -19.28 -30.62 12.34
N GLN A 140 -18.91 -30.52 13.61
CA GLN A 140 -19.80 -30.90 14.71
C GLN A 140 -21.04 -30.01 14.82
N HIS A 141 -20.89 -28.71 14.48
CA HIS A 141 -21.97 -27.73 14.61
C HIS A 141 -22.70 -27.48 13.28
N ILE A 142 -21.99 -27.58 12.17
CA ILE A 142 -22.49 -27.37 10.81
C ILE A 142 -22.01 -28.53 9.94
N PRO A 143 -22.69 -29.68 9.96
CA PRO A 143 -22.33 -30.81 9.12
C PRO A 143 -22.39 -30.45 7.63
N ARG A 144 -21.39 -30.87 6.87
CA ARG A 144 -21.38 -30.69 5.42
C ARG A 144 -22.49 -31.50 4.80
N SER A 145 -23.21 -30.92 3.84
CA SER A 145 -24.19 -31.60 3.01
C SER A 145 -23.79 -31.44 1.54
N ASP A 146 -24.43 -32.21 0.63
CA ASP A 146 -24.15 -32.11 -0.80
C ASP A 146 -24.43 -30.74 -1.41
N LYS A 147 -25.20 -29.91 -0.72
CA LYS A 147 -25.60 -28.56 -1.19
C LYS A 147 -24.94 -27.42 -0.45
N PHE A 148 -24.39 -27.68 0.74
CA PHE A 148 -23.86 -26.63 1.59
C PHE A 148 -22.74 -27.16 2.49
N GLY A 149 -21.66 -26.41 2.58
CA GLY A 149 -20.56 -26.67 3.52
C GLY A 149 -19.81 -25.40 3.84
N ILE A 150 -19.51 -25.18 5.12
CA ILE A 150 -18.66 -24.08 5.57
C ILE A 150 -17.27 -24.65 5.87
N THR A 151 -16.24 -23.94 5.41
CA THR A 151 -14.86 -24.21 5.76
C THR A 151 -14.29 -22.97 6.42
N VAL A 152 -13.84 -23.09 7.66
CA VAL A 152 -13.15 -22.05 8.40
C VAL A 152 -11.67 -22.41 8.45
N MET A 153 -10.80 -21.48 8.11
CA MET A 153 -9.35 -21.70 8.10
C MET A 153 -8.62 -20.56 8.80
N ALA A 154 -7.78 -20.92 9.76
CA ALA A 154 -6.82 -19.99 10.33
C ALA A 154 -5.69 -19.72 9.34
N LYS A 155 -5.31 -18.45 9.20
CA LYS A 155 -4.18 -18.00 8.38
C LYS A 155 -3.36 -17.00 9.18
N PRO A 156 -2.03 -16.96 8.99
CA PRO A 156 -1.21 -15.93 9.62
C PRO A 156 -1.72 -14.54 9.23
N VAL A 157 -1.90 -13.66 10.19
CA VAL A 157 -2.38 -12.28 9.95
C VAL A 157 -1.47 -11.56 8.94
N ARG A 158 -0.15 -11.80 9.03
CA ARG A 158 0.84 -11.24 8.12
C ARG A 158 0.61 -11.61 6.66
N ASP A 159 0.12 -12.83 6.41
CA ASP A 159 -0.05 -13.35 5.06
C ASP A 159 -1.45 -13.07 4.50
N THR A 160 -2.40 -12.75 5.36
CA THR A 160 -3.77 -12.46 4.95
C THR A 160 -3.82 -11.29 3.96
N TYR A 161 -3.20 -10.15 4.31
CA TYR A 161 -3.17 -8.99 3.42
C TYR A 161 -2.39 -9.24 2.14
N ARG A 162 -1.22 -9.88 2.27
CA ARG A 162 -0.37 -10.23 1.12
C ARG A 162 -1.01 -11.26 0.20
N GLY A 163 -1.96 -12.03 0.72
CA GLY A 163 -2.70 -13.06 0.01
C GLY A 163 -3.82 -12.54 -0.88
N TYR A 164 -4.32 -11.32 -0.67
CA TYR A 164 -5.36 -10.75 -1.52
C TYR A 164 -4.88 -10.60 -2.96
N ASP A 165 -5.70 -11.04 -3.91
CA ASP A 165 -5.33 -11.05 -5.32
C ASP A 165 -5.16 -9.63 -5.89
N GLU A 166 -5.92 -8.66 -5.40
CA GLU A 166 -5.74 -7.25 -5.73
C GLU A 166 -4.35 -6.74 -5.30
N VAL A 167 -3.92 -7.08 -4.08
CA VAL A 167 -2.60 -6.67 -3.56
C VAL A 167 -1.46 -7.31 -4.35
N LYS A 168 -1.58 -8.61 -4.68
CA LYS A 168 -0.60 -9.31 -5.52
C LYS A 168 -0.52 -8.70 -6.92
N ARG A 169 -1.69 -8.42 -7.52
CA ARG A 169 -1.78 -7.80 -8.85
C ARG A 169 -1.16 -6.41 -8.83
N MET A 170 -1.52 -5.56 -7.88
CA MET A 170 -0.96 -4.22 -7.72
C MET A 170 0.56 -4.25 -7.55
N ARG A 171 1.06 -5.10 -6.65
CA ARG A 171 2.51 -5.31 -6.46
C ARG A 171 3.20 -5.72 -7.76
N ASN A 172 2.65 -6.68 -8.49
CA ASN A 172 3.26 -7.16 -9.73
C ASN A 172 3.27 -6.09 -10.82
N ILE A 173 2.19 -5.31 -10.96
CA ILE A 173 2.14 -4.17 -11.89
C ILE A 173 3.21 -3.15 -11.53
N MET A 174 3.32 -2.76 -10.26
CA MET A 174 4.33 -1.79 -9.80
C MET A 174 5.76 -2.28 -10.02
N LEU A 175 6.02 -3.59 -9.79
CA LEU A 175 7.33 -4.20 -10.07
C LEU A 175 7.66 -4.17 -11.56
N ILE A 176 6.73 -4.56 -12.43
CA ILE A 176 6.93 -4.55 -13.88
C ILE A 176 7.21 -3.12 -14.36
N LEU A 177 6.42 -2.14 -13.93
CA LEU A 177 6.62 -0.74 -14.28
C LEU A 177 7.99 -0.23 -13.80
N GLY A 178 8.34 -0.48 -12.53
CA GLY A 178 9.61 -0.07 -11.95
C GLY A 178 10.82 -0.68 -12.70
N ILE A 179 10.78 -1.97 -13.00
CA ILE A 179 11.82 -2.66 -13.77
C ILE A 179 11.90 -2.11 -15.20
N SER A 180 10.75 -1.84 -15.83
CA SER A 180 10.71 -1.29 -17.19
C SER A 180 11.32 0.12 -17.25
N ILE A 181 11.00 0.98 -16.30
CA ILE A 181 11.57 2.34 -16.20
C ILE A 181 13.08 2.25 -15.98
N LEU A 182 13.51 1.40 -15.03
CA LEU A 182 14.93 1.19 -14.75
C LEU A 182 15.69 0.70 -15.99
N PHE A 183 15.12 -0.24 -16.72
CA PHE A 183 15.69 -0.79 -17.95
C PHE A 183 15.83 0.29 -19.03
N ILE A 184 14.77 1.03 -19.33
CA ILE A 184 14.76 2.10 -20.33
C ILE A 184 15.76 3.19 -19.96
N THR A 185 15.78 3.63 -18.71
CA THR A 185 16.71 4.66 -18.24
C THR A 185 18.16 4.21 -18.35
N THR A 186 18.45 2.95 -17.98
CA THR A 186 19.79 2.37 -18.10
C THR A 186 20.23 2.28 -19.56
N LEU A 187 19.37 1.81 -20.46
CA LEU A 187 19.66 1.76 -21.89
C LEU A 187 19.94 3.16 -22.46
N ASN A 188 19.14 4.15 -22.07
CA ASN A 188 19.34 5.54 -22.50
C ASN A 188 20.70 6.08 -22.07
N TYR A 189 21.10 5.84 -20.82
CA TYR A 189 22.41 6.24 -20.33
C TYR A 189 23.56 5.53 -21.09
N VAL A 190 23.45 4.24 -21.34
CA VAL A 190 24.43 3.45 -22.12
C VAL A 190 24.55 3.99 -23.54
N LEU A 191 23.41 4.31 -24.19
CA LEU A 191 23.40 4.89 -25.53
C LEU A 191 24.10 6.25 -25.59
N ILE A 192 23.83 7.13 -24.62
CA ILE A 192 24.48 8.44 -24.51
C ILE A 192 25.99 8.26 -24.30
N SER A 193 26.40 7.35 -23.40
CA SER A 193 27.79 7.03 -23.12
C SER A 193 28.51 6.54 -24.38
N ILE A 194 27.94 5.58 -25.11
CA ILE A 194 28.51 5.05 -26.35
C ILE A 194 28.55 6.14 -27.46
N SER A 195 27.51 6.97 -27.53
CA SER A 195 27.45 8.06 -28.55
C SER A 195 28.50 9.14 -28.31
N SER A 196 28.86 9.39 -27.07
CA SER A 196 29.91 10.34 -26.71
C SER A 196 31.33 9.78 -26.96
N LEU A 197 31.44 8.48 -27.22
CA LEU A 197 32.74 7.80 -27.37
C LEU A 197 33.61 8.40 -28.47
N SER A 198 33.07 8.73 -29.63
CA SER A 198 33.83 9.30 -30.72
C SER A 198 34.50 10.64 -30.39
N ARG A 199 33.85 11.45 -29.53
CA ARG A 199 34.41 12.70 -29.02
C ARG A 199 35.45 12.45 -27.94
N ARG A 200 35.21 11.47 -27.08
CA ARG A 200 36.09 11.10 -25.94
C ARG A 200 37.30 10.27 -26.37
N ALA A 201 37.21 9.56 -27.48
CA ALA A 201 38.28 8.70 -27.99
C ALA A 201 39.59 9.49 -28.15
N LYS A 202 39.54 10.73 -28.66
CA LYS A 202 40.75 11.58 -28.84
C LYS A 202 41.41 11.89 -27.46
N SER A 203 40.62 12.25 -26.44
CA SER A 203 41.12 12.53 -25.09
C SER A 203 41.72 11.25 -24.47
N ILE A 204 41.04 10.12 -24.59
CA ILE A 204 41.52 8.82 -24.11
C ILE A 204 42.86 8.46 -24.79
N GLY A 205 42.98 8.71 -26.10
CA GLY A 205 44.21 8.49 -26.82
C GLY A 205 45.37 9.33 -26.30
N VAL A 206 45.16 10.61 -26.06
CA VAL A 206 46.17 11.50 -25.46
C VAL A 206 46.62 10.99 -24.11
N HIS A 207 45.68 10.65 -23.22
CA HIS A 207 46.03 10.10 -21.88
C HIS A 207 46.84 8.80 -22.00
N LYS A 208 46.48 7.91 -22.91
CA LYS A 208 47.24 6.65 -23.12
C LYS A 208 48.61 6.89 -23.72
N CYS A 209 48.78 7.85 -24.65
CA CYS A 209 50.08 8.25 -25.15
C CYS A 209 50.96 8.85 -24.06
N SER A 210 50.37 9.51 -23.08
CA SER A 210 51.05 10.06 -21.90
C SER A 210 51.30 9.01 -20.82
N GLY A 211 51.12 7.70 -21.10
CA GLY A 211 51.43 6.61 -20.20
C GLY A 211 50.29 6.11 -19.32
N ALA A 212 49.05 6.62 -19.53
CA ALA A 212 47.89 6.16 -18.76
C ALA A 212 47.53 4.70 -19.12
N GLY A 213 47.52 3.82 -18.14
CA GLY A 213 47.09 2.43 -18.27
C GLY A 213 45.55 2.31 -18.48
N THR A 214 45.10 1.11 -18.85
CA THR A 214 43.67 0.81 -18.98
C THR A 214 42.89 1.02 -17.69
N GLY A 215 43.54 0.74 -16.53
CA GLY A 215 42.95 1.00 -15.20
C GLY A 215 42.71 2.47 -14.90
N THR A 216 43.64 3.33 -15.30
CA THR A 216 43.51 4.78 -15.12
C THR A 216 42.33 5.33 -15.94
N VAL A 217 42.22 4.92 -17.20
CA VAL A 217 41.09 5.31 -18.07
C VAL A 217 39.77 4.78 -17.52
N PHE A 218 39.73 3.52 -17.06
CA PHE A 218 38.54 2.97 -16.41
C PHE A 218 38.14 3.77 -15.16
N GLY A 219 39.11 4.12 -14.31
CA GLY A 219 38.88 4.94 -13.11
C GLY A 219 38.29 6.30 -13.43
N MET A 220 38.72 6.95 -14.52
CA MET A 220 38.14 8.24 -14.96
C MET A 220 36.64 8.11 -15.26
N PHE A 221 36.22 7.05 -15.94
CA PHE A 221 34.80 6.78 -16.21
C PHE A 221 34.01 6.48 -14.95
N MET A 222 34.62 5.73 -14.01
CA MET A 222 33.98 5.43 -12.73
C MET A 222 33.73 6.70 -11.90
N TRP A 223 34.71 7.60 -11.84
CA TRP A 223 34.55 8.87 -11.15
C TRP A 223 33.47 9.76 -11.79
N GLU A 224 33.48 9.86 -13.11
CA GLU A 224 32.47 10.65 -13.84
C GLU A 224 31.05 10.09 -13.59
N THR A 225 30.87 8.78 -13.73
CA THR A 225 29.56 8.14 -13.45
C THR A 225 29.18 8.29 -11.99
N GLY A 226 30.13 8.15 -11.07
CA GLY A 226 29.90 8.34 -9.63
C GLY A 226 29.42 9.74 -9.30
N ILE A 227 30.04 10.78 -9.87
CA ILE A 227 29.62 12.18 -9.69
C ILE A 227 28.21 12.41 -10.23
N ILE A 228 27.89 11.91 -11.42
CA ILE A 228 26.56 12.06 -12.02
C ILE A 228 25.50 11.40 -11.13
N ILE A 229 25.77 10.18 -10.65
CA ILE A 229 24.84 9.47 -9.77
C ILE A 229 24.67 10.21 -8.44
N LEU A 230 25.75 10.74 -7.86
CA LEU A 230 25.71 11.50 -6.62
C LEU A 230 24.87 12.77 -6.76
N LEU A 231 25.07 13.53 -7.84
CA LEU A 231 24.25 14.70 -8.17
C LEU A 231 22.78 14.32 -8.40
N SER A 232 22.54 13.20 -9.09
CA SER A 232 21.17 12.70 -9.33
C SER A 232 20.47 12.28 -8.04
N LEU A 233 21.18 11.63 -7.11
CA LEU A 233 20.66 11.30 -5.78
C LEU A 233 20.34 12.56 -4.97
N PHE A 234 21.23 13.56 -5.01
CA PHE A 234 20.98 14.82 -4.35
C PHE A 234 19.73 15.52 -4.90
N LEU A 235 19.60 15.57 -6.22
CA LEU A 235 18.42 16.14 -6.89
C LEU A 235 17.15 15.36 -6.54
N MET A 236 17.22 14.01 -6.52
CA MET A 236 16.09 13.14 -6.12
C MET A 236 15.63 13.47 -4.71
N VAL A 237 16.55 13.53 -3.74
CA VAL A 237 16.22 13.86 -2.36
C VAL A 237 15.63 15.27 -2.27
N PHE A 238 16.23 16.24 -2.95
CA PHE A 238 15.72 17.61 -3.01
C PHE A 238 14.28 17.67 -3.54
N LEU A 239 13.99 16.99 -4.65
CA LEU A 239 12.64 16.94 -5.23
C LEU A 239 11.64 16.25 -4.30
N MET A 240 12.03 15.13 -3.67
CA MET A 240 11.16 14.40 -2.75
C MET A 240 10.76 15.26 -1.54
N PHE A 241 11.67 16.05 -1.00
CA PHE A 241 11.35 16.97 0.10
C PHE A 241 10.48 18.14 -0.34
N ASN A 242 10.73 18.72 -1.51
CA ASN A 242 9.94 19.85 -2.00
C ASN A 242 8.52 19.45 -2.45
N PHE A 243 8.34 18.23 -2.95
CA PHE A 243 7.05 17.69 -3.36
C PHE A 243 6.51 16.66 -2.37
N ARG A 244 6.87 16.80 -1.08
CA ARG A 244 6.53 15.83 -0.03
C ARG A 244 5.03 15.54 0.02
N GLU A 245 4.19 16.56 0.11
CA GLU A 245 2.73 16.40 0.20
C GLU A 245 2.18 15.64 -1.01
N PHE A 246 2.59 16.01 -2.21
CA PHE A 246 2.18 15.32 -3.42
C PHE A 246 2.61 13.85 -3.45
N VAL A 247 3.82 13.54 -2.99
CA VAL A 247 4.33 12.16 -2.93
C VAL A 247 3.57 11.36 -1.88
N GLU A 248 3.35 11.90 -0.69
CA GLU A 248 2.63 11.24 0.39
C GLU A 248 1.16 10.98 0.04
N ASP A 249 0.47 11.94 -0.56
CA ASP A 249 -0.92 11.79 -1.01
C ASP A 249 -1.05 10.74 -2.14
N THR A 250 -0.14 10.78 -3.12
CA THR A 250 -0.17 9.85 -4.26
C THR A 250 0.17 8.42 -3.85
N THR A 251 1.13 8.25 -2.94
CA THR A 251 1.60 6.91 -2.51
C THR A 251 0.84 6.37 -1.31
N ALA A 252 0.04 7.19 -0.64
CA ALA A 252 -0.58 6.91 0.66
C ALA A 252 0.43 6.40 1.71
N ALA A 253 1.67 6.87 1.62
CA ALA A 253 2.77 6.46 2.49
C ALA A 253 3.61 7.68 2.91
N LYS A 254 3.95 7.75 4.19
CA LYS A 254 4.83 8.81 4.70
C LYS A 254 6.24 8.67 4.12
N LEU A 255 6.82 9.79 3.72
CA LEU A 255 8.17 9.85 3.15
C LEU A 255 9.21 9.21 4.08
N GLU A 256 9.06 9.38 5.38
CA GLU A 256 9.93 8.78 6.41
C GLU A 256 9.96 7.24 6.33
N SER A 257 8.86 6.61 5.91
CA SER A 257 8.79 5.15 5.77
C SER A 257 9.66 4.61 4.64
N LEU A 258 9.98 5.42 3.64
CA LEU A 258 10.87 5.04 2.53
C LEU A 258 12.34 5.01 2.96
N PHE A 259 12.70 5.85 3.93
CA PHE A 259 14.05 5.96 4.49
C PHE A 259 14.23 5.17 5.80
N ALA A 260 13.24 4.36 6.19
CA ALA A 260 13.37 3.46 7.32
C ALA A 260 14.58 2.53 7.14
N VAL A 261 15.34 2.30 8.20
CA VAL A 261 16.59 1.50 8.20
C VAL A 261 16.39 0.13 7.53
N GLU A 262 15.22 -0.48 7.73
CA GLU A 262 14.87 -1.78 7.15
C GLU A 262 14.70 -1.76 5.62
N ARG A 263 14.46 -0.60 5.01
CA ARG A 263 14.15 -0.45 3.58
C ARG A 263 15.18 0.34 2.80
N ILE A 264 16.09 1.00 3.49
CA ILE A 264 17.10 1.88 2.88
C ILE A 264 18.01 1.14 1.87
N TRP A 265 18.14 -0.17 2.00
CA TRP A 265 18.90 -1.01 1.08
C TRP A 265 18.32 -1.01 -0.35
N VAL A 266 17.00 -0.73 -0.52
CA VAL A 266 16.34 -0.72 -1.84
C VAL A 266 16.87 0.40 -2.73
N PRO A 267 16.85 1.68 -2.34
CA PRO A 267 17.44 2.76 -3.15
C PRO A 267 18.94 2.56 -3.35
N PHE A 268 19.66 2.01 -2.37
CA PHE A 268 21.08 1.67 -2.55
C PHE A 268 21.27 0.55 -3.58
N GLY A 269 20.43 -0.48 -3.56
CA GLY A 269 20.48 -1.58 -4.53
C GLY A 269 20.20 -1.08 -5.95
N VAL A 270 19.19 -0.25 -6.14
CA VAL A 270 18.88 0.37 -7.45
C VAL A 270 20.06 1.22 -7.92
N THR A 271 20.62 2.06 -7.04
CA THR A 271 21.79 2.91 -7.35
C THR A 271 23.01 2.07 -7.73
N ALA A 272 23.27 0.98 -7.01
CA ALA A 272 24.37 0.06 -7.33
C ALA A 272 24.19 -0.59 -8.71
N VAL A 273 22.98 -1.03 -9.06
CA VAL A 273 22.67 -1.58 -10.38
C VAL A 273 22.91 -0.54 -11.47
N LEU A 274 22.44 0.69 -11.30
CA LEU A 274 22.66 1.79 -12.23
C LEU A 274 24.15 2.08 -12.40
N PHE A 275 24.92 2.11 -11.31
CA PHE A 275 26.37 2.32 -11.33
C PHE A 275 27.10 1.19 -12.06
N LEU A 276 26.72 -0.06 -11.79
CA LEU A 276 27.34 -1.21 -12.44
C LEU A 276 27.05 -1.25 -13.94
N ILE A 277 25.82 -1.10 -14.35
CA ILE A 277 25.44 -1.21 -15.76
C ILE A 277 25.82 0.09 -16.52
N GLY A 278 25.55 1.26 -15.93
CA GLY A 278 25.83 2.54 -16.55
C GLY A 278 27.29 2.94 -16.54
N GLY A 279 28.04 2.58 -15.49
CA GLY A 279 29.44 2.94 -15.31
C GLY A 279 30.42 1.85 -15.75
N VAL A 280 30.29 0.68 -15.12
CA VAL A 280 31.28 -0.41 -15.30
C VAL A 280 31.29 -0.96 -16.73
N LEU A 281 30.11 -1.16 -17.34
CA LEU A 281 30.01 -1.73 -18.68
C LEU A 281 30.60 -0.79 -19.73
N PRO A 282 30.21 0.49 -19.88
CA PRO A 282 30.84 1.42 -20.79
C PRO A 282 32.32 1.66 -20.44
N GLY A 283 32.65 1.81 -19.16
CA GLY A 283 34.03 2.02 -18.70
C GLY A 283 34.97 0.91 -19.12
N ARG A 284 34.55 -0.36 -19.03
CA ARG A 284 35.35 -1.52 -19.53
C ARG A 284 35.51 -1.51 -21.05
N ILE A 285 34.48 -1.16 -21.79
CA ILE A 285 34.55 -1.06 -23.25
C ILE A 285 35.53 0.03 -23.65
N PHE A 286 35.44 1.21 -23.03
CA PHE A 286 36.24 2.37 -23.37
C PHE A 286 37.70 2.23 -22.96
N SER A 287 37.97 1.64 -21.81
CA SER A 287 39.34 1.40 -21.34
C SER A 287 40.16 0.46 -22.23
N LYS A 288 39.49 -0.44 -22.96
CA LYS A 288 40.12 -1.44 -23.84
C LYS A 288 40.42 -0.93 -25.25
N ILE A 289 40.00 0.29 -25.64
CA ILE A 289 40.23 0.82 -26.97
C ILE A 289 41.75 1.02 -27.20
N PRO A 290 42.34 0.41 -28.27
CA PRO A 290 43.74 0.59 -28.58
C PRO A 290 44.06 2.00 -29.11
N VAL A 291 45.23 2.54 -28.75
CA VAL A 291 45.67 3.89 -29.16
C VAL A 291 45.66 4.03 -30.68
N THR A 292 46.06 2.98 -31.40
CA THR A 292 46.11 2.97 -32.89
C THR A 292 44.75 3.19 -33.52
N GLN A 293 43.64 2.78 -32.91
CA GLN A 293 42.27 2.99 -33.41
C GLN A 293 41.80 4.42 -33.16
N VAL A 294 42.30 5.08 -32.13
CA VAL A 294 41.93 6.46 -31.80
C VAL A 294 42.40 7.46 -32.87
N PHE A 295 43.59 7.28 -33.38
CA PHE A 295 44.19 8.18 -34.42
C PHE A 295 43.72 7.88 -35.84
N ARG A 296 43.22 6.67 -36.11
CA ARG A 296 42.64 6.27 -37.42
C ARG A 296 41.16 6.60 -37.53
N ARG A 297 40.67 7.75 -37.09
CA ARG A 297 39.24 8.06 -37.02
C ARG A 297 38.47 6.84 -36.52
N TYR A 298 38.22 6.75 -35.22
CA TYR A 298 37.41 5.68 -34.65
C TYR A 298 36.06 5.63 -35.40
N THR A 299 36.02 4.83 -36.46
CA THR A 299 34.77 4.45 -37.10
C THR A 299 34.23 3.29 -36.31
N GLU A 300 33.07 3.48 -35.71
CA GLU A 300 32.30 2.37 -35.09
C GLU A 300 32.35 1.17 -36.02
N GLY A 301 32.85 0.04 -35.56
CA GLY A 301 32.93 -1.17 -36.34
C GLY A 301 31.58 -1.46 -37.01
N LYS A 302 31.57 -2.11 -38.18
CA LYS A 302 30.41 -2.39 -39.03
C LYS A 302 29.15 -2.97 -38.38
N LYS A 303 29.20 -3.35 -37.10
CA LYS A 303 28.06 -3.77 -36.26
C LYS A 303 27.65 -2.62 -35.37
N GLY A 304 26.85 -1.71 -35.89
CA GLY A 304 26.29 -0.60 -35.13
C GLY A 304 25.29 -1.07 -34.06
N TRP A 305 25.74 -1.30 -32.82
CA TRP A 305 24.90 -1.64 -31.66
C TRP A 305 23.86 -0.57 -31.32
N LYS A 306 24.06 0.66 -31.77
CA LYS A 306 23.16 1.78 -31.50
C LYS A 306 21.76 1.57 -32.06
N ARG A 307 21.65 1.09 -33.31
CA ARG A 307 20.33 0.92 -33.96
C ARG A 307 19.46 -0.13 -33.25
N PRO A 308 19.95 -1.35 -32.95
CA PRO A 308 19.18 -2.34 -32.16
C PRO A 308 18.79 -1.84 -30.77
N LEU A 309 19.69 -1.16 -30.06
CA LEU A 309 19.39 -0.61 -28.74
C LEU A 309 18.31 0.48 -28.80
N LEU A 310 18.39 1.40 -29.76
CA LEU A 310 17.34 2.40 -29.99
C LEU A 310 16.01 1.73 -30.34
N PHE A 311 16.03 0.72 -31.20
CA PHE A 311 14.81 0.01 -31.57
C PHE A 311 14.16 -0.63 -30.35
N ILE A 312 14.92 -1.34 -29.51
CA ILE A 312 14.43 -1.97 -28.27
C ILE A 312 13.86 -0.91 -27.32
N GLN A 313 14.54 0.24 -27.17
CA GLN A 313 14.09 1.33 -26.33
C GLN A 313 12.76 1.93 -26.84
N PHE A 314 12.66 2.25 -28.13
CA PHE A 314 11.43 2.78 -28.70
C PHE A 314 10.28 1.77 -28.65
N ALA A 315 10.55 0.48 -28.90
CA ALA A 315 9.56 -0.58 -28.77
C ALA A 315 9.06 -0.72 -27.32
N GLY A 316 9.96 -0.63 -26.34
CA GLY A 316 9.59 -0.65 -24.93
C GLY A 316 8.73 0.56 -24.52
N VAL A 317 9.09 1.76 -24.94
CA VAL A 317 8.29 2.96 -24.69
C VAL A 317 6.93 2.87 -25.36
N ALA A 318 6.88 2.45 -26.63
CA ALA A 318 5.62 2.29 -27.37
C ALA A 318 4.71 1.25 -26.71
N PHE A 319 5.28 0.15 -26.19
CA PHE A 319 4.53 -0.87 -25.45
C PHE A 319 3.92 -0.29 -24.17
N ILE A 320 4.68 0.46 -23.36
CA ILE A 320 4.17 1.09 -22.13
C ILE A 320 3.08 2.12 -22.45
N CYS A 321 3.30 2.98 -23.46
CA CYS A 321 2.29 3.93 -23.91
C CYS A 321 1.01 3.22 -24.39
N GLY A 322 1.17 2.13 -25.14
CA GLY A 322 0.03 1.30 -25.55
C GLY A 322 -0.76 0.72 -24.38
N LEU A 323 -0.06 0.20 -23.37
CA LEU A 323 -0.72 -0.26 -22.15
C LEU A 323 -1.47 0.85 -21.41
N MET A 324 -0.87 2.04 -21.30
CA MET A 324 -1.53 3.20 -20.68
C MET A 324 -2.79 3.60 -21.46
N CYS A 325 -2.72 3.62 -22.80
CA CYS A 325 -3.90 3.88 -23.65
C CYS A 325 -5.00 2.84 -23.45
N VAL A 326 -4.66 1.56 -23.35
CA VAL A 326 -5.64 0.50 -23.09
C VAL A 326 -6.31 0.69 -21.72
N VAL A 327 -5.54 0.97 -20.68
CA VAL A 327 -6.08 1.24 -19.33
C VAL A 327 -7.00 2.46 -19.35
N MET A 328 -6.60 3.54 -20.03
CA MET A 328 -7.41 4.76 -20.14
C MET A 328 -8.72 4.51 -20.91
N LEU A 329 -8.67 3.75 -22.00
CA LEU A 329 -9.85 3.36 -22.76
C LEU A 329 -10.78 2.44 -21.96
N GLN A 330 -10.22 1.49 -21.19
CA GLN A 330 -11.01 0.64 -20.29
C GLN A 330 -11.69 1.45 -19.20
N TYR A 331 -10.97 2.39 -18.58
CA TYR A 331 -11.53 3.29 -17.58
C TYR A 331 -12.68 4.12 -18.17
N HIS A 332 -12.45 4.74 -19.32
CA HIS A 332 -13.48 5.50 -20.02
C HIS A 332 -14.69 4.65 -20.40
N TYR A 333 -14.45 3.42 -20.87
CA TYR A 333 -15.51 2.47 -21.20
C TYR A 333 -16.35 2.11 -19.96
N VAL A 334 -15.70 1.79 -18.83
CA VAL A 334 -16.41 1.41 -17.60
C VAL A 334 -17.27 2.55 -17.07
N ILE A 335 -16.77 3.79 -17.11
CA ILE A 335 -17.53 4.96 -16.60
C ILE A 335 -18.70 5.31 -17.51
N ASN A 336 -18.53 5.20 -18.84
CA ASN A 336 -19.53 5.63 -19.79
C ASN A 336 -20.42 4.48 -20.30
N LYS A 337 -20.13 3.23 -19.90
CA LYS A 337 -20.99 2.12 -20.28
C LYS A 337 -22.34 2.22 -19.61
N ASP A 338 -23.40 2.03 -20.38
CA ASP A 338 -24.75 1.88 -19.86
C ASP A 338 -24.77 0.80 -18.77
N PRO A 339 -25.12 1.13 -17.52
CA PRO A 339 -25.20 0.18 -16.43
C PRO A 339 -26.37 -0.81 -16.57
N GLY A 340 -27.20 -0.67 -17.61
CA GLY A 340 -28.38 -1.49 -17.85
C GLY A 340 -29.62 -1.04 -17.06
N TYR A 341 -29.50 0.09 -16.39
CA TYR A 341 -30.61 0.80 -15.74
C TYR A 341 -30.40 2.31 -15.92
N ASN A 342 -31.47 3.09 -15.83
CA ASN A 342 -31.35 4.55 -15.92
C ASN A 342 -30.87 5.12 -14.57
N PRO A 343 -29.60 5.57 -14.44
CA PRO A 343 -29.08 6.15 -13.21
C PRO A 343 -29.48 7.62 -13.03
N GLU A 344 -30.06 8.24 -14.08
CA GLU A 344 -30.45 9.64 -14.03
C GLU A 344 -31.53 9.86 -12.96
N ARG A 345 -31.26 10.77 -12.05
CA ARG A 345 -32.13 11.11 -10.93
C ARG A 345 -32.33 10.00 -9.88
N VAL A 346 -31.55 8.91 -9.93
CA VAL A 346 -31.58 7.88 -8.89
C VAL A 346 -30.62 8.28 -7.77
N VAL A 347 -31.13 8.39 -6.57
CA VAL A 347 -30.35 8.69 -5.37
C VAL A 347 -30.37 7.49 -4.46
N ILE A 348 -29.22 7.07 -3.99
CA ILE A 348 -29.06 5.97 -3.02
C ILE A 348 -29.05 6.58 -1.62
N GLY A 349 -30.02 6.20 -0.81
CA GLY A 349 -30.06 6.50 0.62
C GLY A 349 -29.88 5.21 1.44
N ILE A 350 -29.05 5.27 2.47
CA ILE A 350 -28.95 4.15 3.42
C ILE A 350 -29.99 4.38 4.52
N ASN A 351 -31.01 3.51 4.57
CA ASN A 351 -32.01 3.54 5.62
C ASN A 351 -31.53 2.69 6.81
N ASN A 352 -31.00 3.35 7.84
CA ASN A 352 -30.52 2.73 9.08
C ASN A 352 -31.60 2.66 10.18
N ALA A 353 -32.88 2.68 9.80
CA ALA A 353 -33.96 2.58 10.78
C ALA A 353 -33.89 1.26 11.59
N PRO A 354 -34.12 1.31 12.91
CA PRO A 354 -33.83 0.21 13.82
C PRO A 354 -34.72 -1.02 13.63
N ASP A 355 -35.93 -0.83 13.15
CA ASP A 355 -36.91 -1.90 12.98
C ASP A 355 -37.66 -1.82 11.63
N ALA A 356 -38.49 -2.82 11.36
CA ALA A 356 -39.23 -2.91 10.11
C ALA A 356 -40.31 -1.80 10.00
N GLU A 357 -40.91 -1.41 11.09
CA GLU A 357 -41.94 -0.38 11.12
C GLU A 357 -41.37 1.01 10.81
N ALA A 358 -40.24 1.35 11.43
CA ALA A 358 -39.52 2.58 11.14
C ALA A 358 -38.99 2.60 9.69
N ARG A 359 -38.60 1.45 9.11
CA ARG A 359 -38.22 1.38 7.68
C ARG A 359 -39.38 1.63 6.76
N LEU A 360 -40.57 1.11 7.08
CA LEU A 360 -41.78 1.35 6.32
C LEU A 360 -42.22 2.80 6.43
N ALA A 361 -42.15 3.39 7.63
CA ALA A 361 -42.46 4.80 7.83
C ALA A 361 -41.53 5.72 7.02
N ALA A 362 -40.23 5.44 7.01
CA ALA A 362 -39.27 6.16 6.19
C ALA A 362 -39.54 5.98 4.70
N ARG A 363 -39.93 4.79 4.25
CA ARG A 363 -40.33 4.54 2.86
C ARG A 363 -41.53 5.36 2.47
N HIS A 364 -42.61 5.34 3.26
CA HIS A 364 -43.79 6.14 3.01
C HIS A 364 -43.50 7.65 3.03
N PHE A 365 -42.61 8.09 3.89
CA PHE A 365 -42.16 9.49 3.88
C PHE A 365 -41.51 9.86 2.54
N TYR A 366 -40.60 9.01 2.02
CA TYR A 366 -39.97 9.29 0.72
C TYR A 366 -40.98 9.22 -0.43
N GLU A 367 -41.88 8.25 -0.44
CA GLU A 367 -42.92 8.08 -1.45
C GLU A 367 -43.90 9.29 -1.44
N GLY A 368 -44.08 9.97 -0.30
CA GLY A 368 -44.91 11.19 -0.18
C GLY A 368 -44.22 12.47 -0.61
N LEU A 369 -42.96 12.46 -0.99
CA LEU A 369 -42.28 13.67 -1.43
C LEU A 369 -42.65 14.00 -2.88
N PRO A 370 -42.95 15.29 -3.19
CA PRO A 370 -43.50 15.69 -4.48
C PRO A 370 -42.55 15.52 -5.68
N TYR A 371 -41.30 15.19 -5.43
CA TYR A 371 -40.24 15.01 -6.44
C TYR A 371 -39.73 13.56 -6.51
N VAL A 372 -40.34 12.62 -5.79
CA VAL A 372 -40.09 11.19 -5.85
C VAL A 372 -41.21 10.53 -6.62
N GLY A 373 -40.84 9.80 -7.68
CA GLY A 373 -41.78 9.13 -8.56
C GLY A 373 -41.66 7.62 -8.50
#